data_a7f963c79749fc979f857be118897b19
#
_entry.id   a7f963c79749fc979f857be118897b19
#
_cell.length_a   1.000
_cell.length_b   1.000
_cell.length_c   1.000
_cell.angle_alpha   90.00
_cell.angle_beta   90.00
_cell.angle_gamma   90.00
#
_symmetry.space_group_name_H-M   'P 1'
#
loop_
_entity.id
_entity.type
_entity.pdbx_description
1 polymer ?
#
loop_
_entity_poly.entity_id
_entity_poly.type
_entity_poly.pdbx_seq_one_letter_code
_entity_poly.pdbx_strand_id
1 'polypeptide(L)'
;MHLYVICGHGAGDPGACGNGYSEAERVRALGARIAELGGPSVTLLDTSRNWYADKGIRSLSIPSGDALVELHMDSAGPGARGAHVIIAGGVGGPDRYDRALADRLCAIFPGRANRIVERTDLANPNRAKARGINYRLVENGFITDAHDVETFNSRLDEIAGAYLEAFGIASGSAAPAAPAASDGNETEEDEDMADFGVIINPGEATKDESVGGLYWMIGGRLYHFTNPDQPKALDMVCQAINGHIVPRYPFDGTDPWADRFAQACGGWGSAVPCPNFDTD
;
A
#
# COMPACT_ATOMS: atom_id res chain seq x y z
N MET A 1 -18.76 -1.23 15.49
CA MET A 1 -18.59 -0.44 14.25
C MET A 1 -17.71 -1.22 13.32
N HIS A 2 -18.09 -1.32 12.08
CA HIS A 2 -17.29 -1.93 11.03
C HIS A 2 -16.81 -0.83 10.07
N LEU A 3 -15.54 -0.90 9.62
CA LEU A 3 -14.95 0.05 8.70
C LEU A 3 -14.85 -0.57 7.31
N TYR A 4 -15.46 0.07 6.34
CA TYR A 4 -15.30 -0.25 4.92
C TYR A 4 -14.27 0.70 4.31
N VAL A 5 -13.38 0.16 3.51
CA VAL A 5 -12.30 0.92 2.88
C VAL A 5 -12.37 0.74 1.38
N ILE A 6 -12.33 1.84 0.63
CA ILE A 6 -12.11 1.84 -0.81
C ILE A 6 -10.83 2.60 -1.14
N CYS A 7 -10.10 2.11 -2.13
CA CYS A 7 -8.94 2.77 -2.68
C CYS A 7 -9.36 3.64 -3.85
N GLY A 8 -8.92 4.89 -3.87
CA GLY A 8 -9.09 5.78 -5.00
C GLY A 8 -8.39 5.24 -6.26
N HIS A 9 -8.85 5.69 -7.41
CA HIS A 9 -8.30 5.32 -8.71
C HIS A 9 -8.36 3.82 -9.04
N GLY A 10 -7.51 3.30 -9.94
CA GLY A 10 -7.48 1.90 -10.32
C GLY A 10 -8.16 1.61 -11.65
N ALA A 11 -8.24 0.32 -12.07
CA ALA A 11 -8.75 -0.09 -13.37
C ALA A 11 -8.11 0.68 -14.55
N GLY A 12 -6.77 0.86 -14.49
CA GLY A 12 -6.00 1.60 -15.49
C GLY A 12 -5.83 3.10 -15.23
N ASP A 13 -6.48 3.66 -14.21
CA ASP A 13 -6.28 5.04 -13.75
C ASP A 13 -5.22 5.05 -12.62
N PRO A 14 -4.02 5.59 -12.86
CA PRO A 14 -2.97 5.64 -11.84
C PRO A 14 -3.22 6.69 -10.75
N GLY A 15 -4.19 7.61 -10.94
CA GLY A 15 -4.30 8.81 -10.13
C GLY A 15 -3.16 9.78 -10.38
N ALA A 16 -2.89 10.64 -9.42
CA ALA A 16 -1.71 11.49 -9.47
C ALA A 16 -0.42 10.66 -9.39
N CYS A 17 0.64 11.16 -10.05
CA CYS A 17 1.95 10.54 -10.03
C CYS A 17 3.00 11.54 -9.57
N GLY A 18 3.91 11.11 -8.71
CA GLY A 18 4.99 11.95 -8.19
C GLY A 18 6.01 11.13 -7.41
N ASN A 19 7.25 11.62 -7.34
CA ASN A 19 8.33 11.01 -6.56
C ASN A 19 8.52 9.50 -6.82
N GLY A 20 8.27 9.05 -8.06
CA GLY A 20 8.44 7.65 -8.49
C GLY A 20 7.26 6.72 -8.20
N TYR A 21 6.14 7.24 -7.68
CA TYR A 21 4.97 6.45 -7.31
C TYR A 21 3.70 6.94 -8.01
N SER A 22 2.69 6.06 -8.08
CA SER A 22 1.31 6.41 -8.43
C SER A 22 0.43 6.40 -7.18
N GLU A 23 -0.55 7.28 -7.16
CA GLU A 23 -1.52 7.34 -6.07
C GLU A 23 -2.27 6.01 -5.91
N ALA A 24 -2.72 5.43 -7.03
CA ALA A 24 -3.42 4.15 -7.04
C ALA A 24 -2.63 3.03 -6.34
N GLU A 25 -1.32 2.97 -6.53
CA GLU A 25 -0.45 1.99 -5.88
C GLU A 25 -0.33 2.25 -4.37
N ARG A 26 -0.09 3.51 -3.99
CA ARG A 26 0.09 3.86 -2.57
C ARG A 26 -1.17 3.62 -1.75
N VAL A 27 -2.34 4.04 -2.23
CA VAL A 27 -3.59 3.85 -1.49
C VAL A 27 -4.00 2.38 -1.37
N ARG A 28 -3.57 1.51 -2.30
CA ARG A 28 -3.77 0.06 -2.19
C ARG A 28 -2.89 -0.56 -1.11
N ALA A 29 -1.62 -0.16 -1.04
CA ALA A 29 -0.74 -0.58 0.04
C ALA A 29 -1.31 -0.18 1.42
N LEU A 30 -1.81 1.04 1.55
CA LEU A 30 -2.45 1.50 2.80
C LEU A 30 -3.75 0.75 3.09
N GLY A 31 -4.61 0.55 2.08
CA GLY A 31 -5.88 -0.17 2.25
C GLY A 31 -5.67 -1.60 2.70
N ALA A 32 -4.72 -2.31 2.10
CA ALA A 32 -4.33 -3.66 2.50
C ALA A 32 -3.83 -3.68 3.96
N ARG A 33 -2.99 -2.71 4.34
CA ARG A 33 -2.45 -2.65 5.71
C ARG A 33 -3.51 -2.31 6.76
N ILE A 34 -4.47 -1.44 6.44
CA ILE A 34 -5.62 -1.15 7.33
C ILE A 34 -6.46 -2.41 7.54
N ALA A 35 -6.73 -3.17 6.46
CA ALA A 35 -7.52 -4.40 6.54
C ALA A 35 -6.80 -5.48 7.35
N GLU A 36 -5.52 -5.68 7.12
CA GLU A 36 -4.68 -6.63 7.85
C GLU A 36 -4.69 -6.34 9.36
N LEU A 37 -4.37 -5.10 9.76
CA LEU A 37 -4.33 -4.71 11.17
C LEU A 37 -5.71 -4.65 11.83
N GLY A 38 -6.76 -4.35 11.06
CA GLY A 38 -8.13 -4.24 11.56
C GLY A 38 -8.87 -5.58 11.62
N GLY A 39 -8.34 -6.61 10.92
CA GLY A 39 -8.91 -7.95 10.90
C GLY A 39 -10.42 -7.96 10.59
N PRO A 40 -11.23 -8.75 11.31
CA PRO A 40 -12.66 -8.89 11.01
C PRO A 40 -13.49 -7.61 11.20
N SER A 41 -12.92 -6.54 11.72
CA SER A 41 -13.58 -5.24 11.89
C SER A 41 -13.43 -4.31 10.68
N VAL A 42 -12.65 -4.73 9.67
CA VAL A 42 -12.40 -3.96 8.44
C VAL A 42 -12.74 -4.78 7.21
N THR A 43 -13.36 -4.17 6.23
CA THR A 43 -13.53 -4.75 4.89
C THR A 43 -12.87 -3.84 3.86
N LEU A 44 -11.79 -4.31 3.26
CA LEU A 44 -11.23 -3.69 2.06
C LEU A 44 -12.10 -4.11 0.87
N LEU A 45 -12.73 -3.14 0.23
CA LEU A 45 -13.58 -3.40 -0.93
C LEU A 45 -12.72 -3.60 -2.18
N ASP A 46 -13.32 -4.15 -3.23
CA ASP A 46 -12.66 -4.54 -4.48
C ASP A 46 -11.66 -3.48 -4.99
N THR A 47 -10.38 -3.77 -4.89
CA THR A 47 -9.28 -2.88 -5.26
C THR A 47 -9.00 -2.86 -6.76
N SER A 48 -9.59 -3.77 -7.55
CA SER A 48 -9.48 -3.76 -9.00
C SER A 48 -10.37 -2.70 -9.67
N ARG A 49 -11.34 -2.15 -8.91
CA ARG A 49 -12.30 -1.16 -9.42
C ARG A 49 -11.78 0.26 -9.33
N ASN A 50 -12.25 1.11 -10.23
CA ASN A 50 -12.26 2.56 -10.06
C ASN A 50 -13.66 3.00 -9.59
N TRP A 51 -13.83 3.15 -8.28
CA TRP A 51 -15.11 3.47 -7.63
C TRP A 51 -15.70 4.82 -8.03
N TYR A 52 -14.86 5.71 -8.55
CA TYR A 52 -15.29 6.98 -9.13
C TYR A 52 -15.89 6.77 -10.53
N ALA A 53 -15.15 6.10 -11.42
CA ALA A 53 -15.51 5.94 -12.82
C ALA A 53 -16.75 5.06 -13.02
N ASP A 54 -16.84 3.95 -12.27
CA ASP A 54 -17.97 3.01 -12.34
C ASP A 54 -19.17 3.42 -11.48
N LYS A 55 -19.04 4.52 -10.73
CA LYS A 55 -20.09 5.06 -9.85
C LYS A 55 -20.55 4.06 -8.77
N GLY A 56 -19.67 3.16 -8.35
CA GLY A 56 -19.97 2.01 -7.50
C GLY A 56 -20.64 2.37 -6.16
N ILE A 57 -20.31 3.52 -5.58
CA ILE A 57 -20.94 4.00 -4.32
C ILE A 57 -22.46 4.13 -4.44
N ARG A 58 -23.02 4.33 -5.64
CA ARG A 58 -24.49 4.43 -5.82
C ARG A 58 -25.24 3.14 -5.47
N SER A 59 -24.58 1.99 -5.61
CA SER A 59 -25.16 0.68 -5.33
C SER A 59 -24.60 0.04 -4.05
N LEU A 60 -23.62 0.70 -3.41
CA LEU A 60 -22.98 0.17 -2.21
C LEU A 60 -23.95 0.21 -1.02
N SER A 61 -24.02 -0.88 -0.25
CA SER A 61 -24.80 -0.96 0.96
C SER A 61 -23.86 -1.03 2.17
N ILE A 62 -23.87 0.02 2.97
CA ILE A 62 -23.15 0.10 4.24
C ILE A 62 -24.19 0.11 5.35
N PRO A 63 -24.12 -0.81 6.33
CA PRO A 63 -25.04 -0.85 7.46
C PRO A 63 -25.03 0.47 8.26
N SER A 64 -26.18 0.83 8.82
CA SER A 64 -26.26 1.99 9.70
C SER A 64 -25.39 1.79 10.94
N GLY A 65 -24.58 2.77 11.26
CA GLY A 65 -23.62 2.70 12.36
C GLY A 65 -22.20 2.31 11.94
N ASP A 66 -22.03 1.84 10.70
CA ASP A 66 -20.71 1.58 10.10
C ASP A 66 -20.22 2.80 9.29
N ALA A 67 -18.96 2.76 8.88
CA ALA A 67 -18.33 3.85 8.16
C ALA A 67 -17.65 3.38 6.88
N LEU A 68 -17.57 4.29 5.90
CA LEU A 68 -16.83 4.12 4.65
C LEU A 68 -15.76 5.19 4.54
N VAL A 69 -14.53 4.76 4.27
CA VAL A 69 -13.39 5.64 3.98
C VAL A 69 -12.92 5.40 2.54
N GLU A 70 -12.68 6.47 1.82
CA GLU A 70 -12.01 6.44 0.51
C GLU A 70 -10.61 7.03 0.65
N LEU A 71 -9.59 6.25 0.24
CA LEU A 71 -8.18 6.60 0.40
C LEU A 71 -7.66 7.29 -0.86
N HIS A 72 -6.98 8.42 -0.67
CA HIS A 72 -6.33 9.22 -1.70
C HIS A 72 -4.98 9.76 -1.25
N MET A 73 -4.19 10.29 -2.18
CA MET A 73 -3.07 11.19 -1.96
C MET A 73 -3.23 12.43 -2.86
N ASP A 74 -3.16 13.60 -2.29
CA ASP A 74 -3.35 14.87 -3.00
C ASP A 74 -2.16 15.19 -3.93
N SER A 75 -2.37 16.10 -4.87
CA SER A 75 -1.33 16.61 -5.74
C SER A 75 -1.49 18.10 -5.98
N ALA A 76 -0.40 18.85 -5.85
CA ALA A 76 -0.39 20.29 -6.12
C ALA A 76 1.01 20.78 -6.45
N GLY A 77 1.13 22.09 -6.67
CA GLY A 77 2.42 22.76 -6.91
C GLY A 77 3.37 22.69 -5.71
N PRO A 78 4.62 23.14 -5.90
CA PRO A 78 5.65 23.07 -4.88
C PRO A 78 5.25 23.70 -3.53
N GLY A 79 5.57 23.00 -2.42
CA GLY A 79 5.29 23.44 -1.06
C GLY A 79 3.93 23.01 -0.52
N ALA A 80 3.04 22.41 -1.32
CA ALA A 80 1.81 21.82 -0.84
C ALA A 80 2.11 20.46 -0.18
N ARG A 81 1.68 20.30 1.08
CA ARG A 81 1.93 19.09 1.88
C ARG A 81 0.90 18.91 2.99
N GLY A 82 0.86 17.74 3.58
CA GLY A 82 0.07 17.40 4.75
C GLY A 82 -1.27 16.74 4.44
N ALA A 83 -1.79 15.96 5.39
CA ALA A 83 -3.06 15.24 5.23
C ALA A 83 -4.28 16.12 5.50
N HIS A 84 -5.43 15.70 4.96
CA HIS A 84 -6.73 16.24 5.32
C HIS A 84 -7.88 15.30 5.03
N VAL A 85 -8.99 15.52 5.72
CA VAL A 85 -10.23 14.77 5.57
C VAL A 85 -11.23 15.60 4.77
N ILE A 86 -11.88 15.01 3.79
CA ILE A 86 -12.91 15.66 2.99
C ILE A 86 -14.26 14.99 3.28
N ILE A 87 -15.25 15.81 3.63
CA ILE A 87 -16.63 15.41 3.81
C ILE A 87 -17.54 16.10 2.77
N ALA A 88 -18.70 15.52 2.50
CA ALA A 88 -19.68 16.16 1.63
C ALA A 88 -20.28 17.37 2.32
N GLY A 89 -20.38 18.51 1.61
CA GLY A 89 -21.04 19.69 2.13
C GLY A 89 -22.51 19.46 2.48
N GLY A 90 -22.97 20.03 3.58
CA GLY A 90 -24.35 19.93 4.07
C GLY A 90 -24.72 18.57 4.66
N VAL A 91 -23.76 17.86 5.25
CA VAL A 91 -24.01 16.66 6.11
C VAL A 91 -24.15 17.01 7.60
N GLY A 92 -24.14 18.31 7.96
CA GLY A 92 -24.23 18.77 9.35
C GLY A 92 -22.87 19.02 10.01
N GLY A 93 -21.81 19.06 9.21
CA GLY A 93 -20.43 19.26 9.64
C GLY A 93 -19.71 17.95 10.00
N PRO A 94 -18.43 18.04 10.40
CA PRO A 94 -17.60 16.90 10.70
C PRO A 94 -18.09 16.18 11.96
N ASP A 95 -18.12 14.86 11.93
CA ASP A 95 -18.44 14.01 13.07
C ASP A 95 -17.19 13.76 13.96
N ARG A 96 -17.33 12.88 14.96
CA ARG A 96 -16.24 12.54 15.89
C ARG A 96 -15.10 11.78 15.18
N TYR A 97 -15.45 10.97 14.16
CA TYR A 97 -14.49 10.16 13.43
C TYR A 97 -13.67 11.03 12.47
N ASP A 98 -14.31 11.99 11.81
CA ASP A 98 -13.63 12.96 10.94
C ASP A 98 -12.58 13.73 11.72
N ARG A 99 -12.94 14.21 12.94
CA ARG A 99 -12.02 14.94 13.81
C ARG A 99 -10.87 14.06 14.30
N ALA A 100 -11.19 12.87 14.82
CA ALA A 100 -10.18 11.95 15.32
C ALA A 100 -9.18 11.54 14.22
N LEU A 101 -9.69 11.27 13.01
CA LEU A 101 -8.85 10.90 11.86
C LEU A 101 -7.99 12.08 11.39
N ALA A 102 -8.57 13.28 11.29
CA ALA A 102 -7.83 14.47 10.92
C ALA A 102 -6.74 14.82 11.95
N ASP A 103 -7.03 14.72 13.24
CA ASP A 103 -6.03 15.00 14.29
C ASP A 103 -4.84 14.05 14.22
N ARG A 104 -5.09 12.74 14.01
CA ARG A 104 -4.05 11.72 13.92
C ARG A 104 -3.23 11.84 12.65
N LEU A 105 -3.89 11.92 11.50
CA LEU A 105 -3.19 11.99 10.22
C LEU A 105 -2.43 13.30 10.04
N CYS A 106 -2.95 14.43 10.52
CA CYS A 106 -2.21 15.69 10.44
C CYS A 106 -1.04 15.78 11.43
N ALA A 107 -0.98 14.90 12.44
CA ALA A 107 0.23 14.72 13.26
C ALA A 107 1.31 13.93 12.52
N ILE A 108 0.89 12.98 11.68
CA ILE A 108 1.80 12.18 10.83
C ILE A 108 2.26 13.00 9.61
N PHE A 109 1.33 13.69 8.95
CA PHE A 109 1.53 14.51 7.76
C PHE A 109 1.21 15.99 8.08
N PRO A 110 2.13 16.72 8.70
CA PRO A 110 1.91 18.13 9.03
C PRO A 110 2.03 19.03 7.77
N GLY A 111 1.34 20.18 7.81
CA GLY A 111 1.48 21.20 6.76
C GLY A 111 0.16 21.79 6.28
N ARG A 112 -0.94 21.09 6.45
CA ARG A 112 -2.26 21.55 6.03
C ARG A 112 -2.93 22.39 7.16
N ALA A 113 -3.32 23.63 6.86
CA ALA A 113 -4.06 24.49 7.80
C ALA A 113 -5.51 24.01 7.98
N ASN A 114 -6.17 23.67 6.87
CA ASN A 114 -7.55 23.15 6.85
C ASN A 114 -7.52 21.62 6.90
N ARG A 115 -7.60 21.06 8.09
CA ARG A 115 -7.53 19.62 8.32
C ARG A 115 -8.78 18.86 7.92
N ILE A 116 -9.95 19.54 7.94
CA ILE A 116 -11.22 18.99 7.47
C ILE A 116 -11.84 19.99 6.50
N VAL A 117 -12.25 19.51 5.34
CA VAL A 117 -12.78 20.35 4.26
C VAL A 117 -14.15 19.82 3.83
N GLU A 118 -15.17 20.71 3.84
CA GLU A 118 -16.45 20.40 3.23
C GLU A 118 -16.42 20.71 1.74
N ARG A 119 -16.81 19.74 0.91
CA ARG A 119 -16.85 19.87 -0.55
C ARG A 119 -18.23 19.52 -1.09
N THR A 120 -18.70 20.31 -2.06
CA THR A 120 -20.00 20.09 -2.76
C THR A 120 -19.82 19.65 -4.21
N ASP A 121 -18.60 19.71 -4.70
CA ASP A 121 -18.22 19.46 -6.10
C ASP A 121 -17.63 18.06 -6.36
N LEU A 122 -17.33 17.29 -5.32
CA LEU A 122 -16.79 15.95 -5.47
C LEU A 122 -17.89 14.88 -5.62
N ALA A 123 -17.72 14.00 -6.60
CA ALA A 123 -18.76 13.06 -6.97
C ALA A 123 -19.00 11.97 -5.92
N ASN A 124 -17.94 11.33 -5.42
CA ASN A 124 -18.08 10.22 -4.45
C ASN A 124 -18.61 10.66 -3.09
N PRO A 125 -18.13 11.77 -2.48
CA PRO A 125 -18.78 12.33 -1.29
C PRO A 125 -20.28 12.61 -1.49
N ASN A 126 -20.65 13.20 -2.60
CA ASN A 126 -22.06 13.48 -2.92
C ASN A 126 -22.90 12.21 -3.15
N ARG A 127 -22.33 11.18 -3.78
CA ARG A 127 -22.98 9.87 -3.94
C ARG A 127 -23.23 9.18 -2.61
N ALA A 128 -22.23 9.21 -1.72
CA ALA A 128 -22.34 8.65 -0.39
C ALA A 128 -23.38 9.38 0.47
N LYS A 129 -23.37 10.73 0.44
CA LYS A 129 -24.38 11.57 1.08
C LYS A 129 -25.79 11.22 0.62
N ALA A 130 -26.00 11.09 -0.69
CA ALA A 130 -27.32 10.73 -1.26
C ALA A 130 -27.82 9.35 -0.82
N ARG A 131 -26.91 8.48 -0.35
CA ARG A 131 -27.18 7.14 0.17
C ARG A 131 -27.31 7.10 1.70
N GLY A 132 -27.05 8.22 2.39
CA GLY A 132 -26.99 8.25 3.85
C GLY A 132 -25.81 7.47 4.46
N ILE A 133 -24.76 7.24 3.66
CA ILE A 133 -23.56 6.53 4.10
C ILE A 133 -22.68 7.48 4.94
N ASN A 134 -22.22 7.02 6.09
CA ASN A 134 -21.22 7.73 6.90
C ASN A 134 -19.85 7.63 6.21
N TYR A 135 -19.51 8.62 5.40
CA TYR A 135 -18.42 8.59 4.44
C TYR A 135 -17.46 9.78 4.61
N ARG A 136 -16.18 9.51 4.41
CA ARG A 136 -15.13 10.52 4.19
C ARG A 136 -14.14 10.07 3.13
N LEU A 137 -13.62 11.03 2.37
CA LEU A 137 -12.46 10.88 1.52
C LEU A 137 -11.25 11.45 2.29
N VAL A 138 -10.14 10.76 2.23
CA VAL A 138 -8.95 11.14 3.00
C VAL A 138 -7.75 11.25 2.08
N GLU A 139 -7.13 12.42 2.11
CA GLU A 139 -5.87 12.72 1.45
C GLU A 139 -4.71 12.45 2.41
N ASN A 140 -3.95 11.41 2.15
CA ASN A 140 -2.84 10.94 2.99
C ASN A 140 -1.52 11.60 2.58
N GLY A 141 -1.47 12.93 2.72
CA GLY A 141 -0.36 13.73 2.22
C GLY A 141 -0.40 13.97 0.71
N PHE A 142 0.64 14.59 0.18
CA PHE A 142 0.78 14.94 -1.23
C PHE A 142 1.78 14.02 -1.93
N ILE A 143 1.34 13.32 -2.98
CA ILE A 143 2.24 12.48 -3.77
C ILE A 143 3.32 13.30 -4.49
N THR A 144 3.09 14.60 -4.69
CA THR A 144 4.03 15.55 -5.27
C THR A 144 5.04 16.13 -4.28
N ASP A 145 4.86 15.90 -2.97
CA ASP A 145 5.81 16.30 -1.92
C ASP A 145 6.67 15.11 -1.49
N ALA A 146 7.99 15.23 -1.63
CA ALA A 146 8.92 14.13 -1.34
C ALA A 146 8.91 13.70 0.13
N HIS A 147 8.68 14.65 1.05
CA HIS A 147 8.62 14.36 2.48
C HIS A 147 7.33 13.61 2.84
N ASP A 148 6.19 13.97 2.23
CA ASP A 148 4.94 13.26 2.48
C ASP A 148 5.03 11.82 1.92
N VAL A 149 5.65 11.62 0.75
CA VAL A 149 5.89 10.29 0.18
C VAL A 149 6.84 9.46 1.04
N GLU A 150 7.93 10.05 1.53
CA GLU A 150 8.85 9.37 2.47
C GLU A 150 8.14 8.99 3.77
N THR A 151 7.35 9.89 4.32
CA THR A 151 6.53 9.64 5.51
C THR A 151 5.55 8.50 5.27
N PHE A 152 4.84 8.52 4.14
CA PHE A 152 3.91 7.46 3.75
C PHE A 152 4.60 6.09 3.69
N ASN A 153 5.74 6.01 3.03
CA ASN A 153 6.46 4.75 2.85
C ASN A 153 7.10 4.21 4.14
N SER A 154 7.63 5.09 4.99
CA SER A 154 8.33 4.68 6.22
C SER A 154 7.43 4.47 7.42
N ARG A 155 6.19 5.00 7.40
CA ARG A 155 5.26 4.99 8.55
C ARG A 155 3.91 4.36 8.20
N LEU A 156 3.87 3.40 7.26
CA LEU A 156 2.63 2.81 6.77
C LEU A 156 1.79 2.18 7.90
N ASP A 157 2.44 1.48 8.83
CA ASP A 157 1.78 0.87 9.99
C ASP A 157 1.14 1.90 10.93
N GLU A 158 1.82 3.01 11.15
CA GLU A 158 1.32 4.10 11.98
C GLU A 158 0.14 4.81 11.32
N ILE A 159 0.21 5.02 9.99
CA ILE A 159 -0.89 5.58 9.23
C ILE A 159 -2.11 4.65 9.31
N ALA A 160 -1.92 3.36 9.06
CA ALA A 160 -3.00 2.36 9.18
C ALA A 160 -3.59 2.31 10.60
N GLY A 161 -2.73 2.33 11.63
CA GLY A 161 -3.12 2.40 13.02
C GLY A 161 -3.97 3.65 13.35
N ALA A 162 -3.63 4.81 12.76
CA ALA A 162 -4.38 6.05 12.94
C ALA A 162 -5.85 5.92 12.46
N TYR A 163 -6.10 5.18 11.37
CA TYR A 163 -7.45 4.85 10.93
C TYR A 163 -8.16 3.99 11.95
N LEU A 164 -7.56 2.89 12.37
CA LEU A 164 -8.21 1.96 13.31
C LEU A 164 -8.57 2.64 14.62
N GLU A 165 -7.63 3.39 15.18
CA GLU A 165 -7.84 4.14 16.41
C GLU A 165 -8.91 5.23 16.28
N ALA A 166 -8.97 5.95 15.14
CA ALA A 166 -10.00 6.97 14.91
C ALA A 166 -11.41 6.36 14.91
N PHE A 167 -11.56 5.13 14.44
CA PHE A 167 -12.82 4.41 14.42
C PHE A 167 -13.07 3.52 15.65
N GLY A 168 -12.14 3.52 16.62
CA GLY A 168 -12.25 2.71 17.84
C GLY A 168 -12.14 1.21 17.56
N ILE A 169 -11.41 0.83 16.52
CA ILE A 169 -11.10 -0.54 16.15
C ILE A 169 -9.78 -0.90 16.83
N ALA A 170 -9.75 -1.99 17.58
CA ALA A 170 -8.51 -2.51 18.14
C ALA A 170 -7.63 -3.02 16.98
N SER A 171 -6.42 -2.48 16.85
CA SER A 171 -5.44 -3.08 15.98
C SER A 171 -5.07 -4.45 16.54
N GLY A 172 -5.27 -5.50 15.75
CA GLY A 172 -4.65 -6.77 16.04
C GLY A 172 -3.15 -6.54 15.98
N SER A 173 -2.49 -6.54 17.13
CA SER A 173 -1.04 -6.65 17.16
C SER A 173 -0.72 -7.99 16.54
N ALA A 174 -0.09 -8.02 15.38
CA ALA A 174 0.67 -9.17 14.96
C ALA A 174 1.83 -9.31 15.95
N ALA A 175 1.54 -9.89 17.12
CA ALA A 175 2.59 -10.45 17.96
C ALA A 175 3.13 -11.66 17.19
N PRO A 176 4.46 -11.87 17.13
CA PRO A 176 5.00 -13.07 16.52
C PRO A 176 4.40 -14.29 17.24
N ALA A 177 3.62 -15.08 16.54
CA ALA A 177 3.04 -16.31 17.05
C ALA A 177 4.16 -17.29 17.36
N ALA A 178 4.26 -17.68 18.62
CA ALA A 178 5.01 -18.87 19.00
C ALA A 178 4.33 -20.12 18.41
N PRO A 179 5.07 -21.15 17.98
CA PRO A 179 4.52 -22.28 17.25
C PRO A 179 3.61 -23.11 18.13
N ALA A 180 2.35 -23.23 17.76
CA ALA A 180 1.40 -24.20 18.31
C ALA A 180 1.42 -25.46 17.43
N ALA A 181 1.45 -26.62 18.09
CA ALA A 181 1.51 -27.94 17.48
C ALA A 181 0.25 -28.26 16.66
N SER A 182 0.49 -29.00 15.58
CA SER A 182 -0.45 -29.47 14.58
C SER A 182 -1.55 -30.38 15.11
N ASP A 183 -2.79 -30.20 14.61
CA ASP A 183 -3.66 -31.30 14.22
C ASP A 183 -4.43 -30.91 12.95
N GLY A 184 -4.37 -31.77 11.95
CA GLY A 184 -4.77 -31.47 10.58
C GLY A 184 -6.27 -31.45 10.34
N ASN A 185 -6.65 -30.57 9.45
CA ASN A 185 -7.64 -30.86 8.40
C ASN A 185 -7.54 -29.79 7.30
N GLU A 186 -7.51 -30.26 6.06
CA GLU A 186 -7.30 -29.44 4.86
C GLU A 186 -8.53 -28.60 4.52
N THR A 187 -8.37 -27.29 4.39
CA THR A 187 -9.16 -26.41 3.51
C THR A 187 -8.21 -25.35 2.99
N GLU A 188 -8.19 -25.16 1.68
CA GLU A 188 -7.35 -24.20 0.97
C GLU A 188 -7.69 -22.77 1.46
N GLU A 189 -6.80 -22.18 2.24
CA GLU A 189 -6.81 -20.76 2.60
C GLU A 189 -5.51 -20.16 2.08
N ASP A 190 -5.62 -18.98 1.44
CA ASP A 190 -4.47 -18.17 1.03
C ASP A 190 -3.62 -17.88 2.28
N GLU A 191 -2.57 -18.65 2.47
CA GLU A 191 -1.60 -18.44 3.54
C GLU A 191 -0.87 -17.11 3.30
N ASP A 192 -0.74 -16.30 4.36
CA ASP A 192 0.17 -15.15 4.43
C ASP A 192 1.61 -15.60 4.13
N MET A 193 1.95 -15.62 2.84
CA MET A 193 3.27 -16.03 2.38
C MET A 193 4.26 -14.91 2.69
N ALA A 194 5.28 -15.18 3.47
CA ALA A 194 6.38 -14.26 3.69
C ALA A 194 6.92 -13.78 2.32
N ASP A 195 7.00 -12.45 2.15
CA ASP A 195 7.51 -11.88 0.91
C ASP A 195 9.02 -12.09 0.82
N PHE A 196 9.43 -13.04 -0.01
CA PHE A 196 10.84 -13.29 -0.34
C PHE A 196 11.32 -12.48 -1.55
N GLY A 197 10.49 -11.55 -2.04
CA GLY A 197 10.83 -10.76 -3.21
C GLY A 197 10.90 -11.57 -4.49
N VAL A 198 11.72 -11.13 -5.43
CA VAL A 198 11.90 -11.77 -6.73
C VAL A 198 13.37 -11.85 -7.12
N ILE A 199 13.80 -12.95 -7.72
CA ILE A 199 15.13 -13.08 -8.31
C ILE A 199 15.07 -12.60 -9.76
N ILE A 200 15.95 -11.67 -10.12
CA ILE A 200 16.01 -11.01 -11.41
C ILE A 200 17.21 -11.52 -12.18
N ASN A 201 16.98 -11.89 -13.44
CA ASN A 201 18.03 -12.11 -14.42
C ASN A 201 17.95 -10.96 -15.46
N PRO A 202 18.87 -9.99 -15.47
CA PRO A 202 18.83 -8.90 -16.42
C PRO A 202 19.03 -9.32 -17.88
N GLY A 203 19.73 -10.43 -18.15
CA GLY A 203 19.93 -10.95 -19.50
C GLY A 203 20.46 -9.89 -20.48
N GLU A 204 19.90 -9.86 -21.68
CA GLU A 204 20.22 -8.88 -22.76
C GLU A 204 19.41 -7.56 -22.62
N ALA A 205 18.49 -7.48 -21.64
CA ALA A 205 17.67 -6.28 -21.41
C ALA A 205 18.40 -5.16 -20.66
N THR A 206 19.68 -5.31 -20.38
CA THR A 206 20.57 -4.26 -19.86
C THR A 206 21.57 -3.83 -20.92
N LYS A 207 21.89 -2.53 -20.93
CA LYS A 207 22.98 -1.95 -21.74
C LYS A 207 24.28 -1.80 -20.96
N ASP A 208 24.25 -2.10 -19.68
CA ASP A 208 25.42 -2.03 -18.83
C ASP A 208 26.17 -3.38 -18.85
N GLU A 209 27.23 -3.45 -19.61
CA GLU A 209 28.05 -4.66 -19.74
C GLU A 209 28.70 -5.11 -18.43
N SER A 210 28.74 -4.25 -17.41
CA SER A 210 29.22 -4.59 -16.08
C SER A 210 28.16 -5.33 -15.24
N VAL A 211 26.90 -5.32 -15.68
CA VAL A 211 25.80 -6.00 -15.02
C VAL A 211 25.74 -7.45 -15.48
N GLY A 212 26.01 -8.35 -14.57
CA GLY A 212 25.96 -9.80 -14.84
C GLY A 212 25.42 -10.58 -13.65
N GLY A 213 25.01 -11.82 -13.93
CA GLY A 213 24.53 -12.73 -12.89
C GLY A 213 23.08 -12.50 -12.48
N LEU A 214 22.76 -12.89 -11.25
CA LEU A 214 21.42 -12.79 -10.70
C LEU A 214 21.37 -11.72 -9.60
N TYR A 215 20.23 -11.07 -9.51
CA TYR A 215 19.94 -10.11 -8.46
C TYR A 215 18.68 -10.55 -7.71
N TRP A 216 18.66 -10.29 -6.41
CA TRP A 216 17.48 -10.44 -5.58
C TRP A 216 16.91 -9.07 -5.27
N MET A 217 15.62 -8.86 -5.58
CA MET A 217 14.91 -7.64 -5.24
C MET A 217 13.89 -7.92 -4.15
N ILE A 218 14.03 -7.20 -3.03
CA ILE A 218 13.08 -7.23 -1.93
C ILE A 218 12.97 -5.84 -1.29
N GLY A 219 11.77 -5.42 -0.96
CA GLY A 219 11.54 -4.12 -0.33
C GLY A 219 12.07 -2.93 -1.14
N GLY A 220 12.06 -3.01 -2.49
CA GLY A 220 12.56 -1.97 -3.39
C GLY A 220 14.09 -1.85 -3.43
N ARG A 221 14.83 -2.81 -2.87
CA ARG A 221 16.30 -2.87 -2.91
C ARG A 221 16.79 -4.00 -3.79
N LEU A 222 17.94 -3.78 -4.42
CA LEU A 222 18.66 -4.78 -5.20
C LEU A 222 19.82 -5.34 -4.39
N TYR A 223 19.94 -6.67 -4.42
CA TYR A 223 21.05 -7.43 -3.85
C TYR A 223 21.68 -8.26 -4.97
N HIS A 224 22.98 -8.08 -5.20
CA HIS A 224 23.71 -8.86 -6.18
C HIS A 224 24.16 -10.20 -5.58
N PHE A 225 23.79 -11.32 -6.18
CA PHE A 225 24.31 -12.62 -5.77
C PHE A 225 25.77 -12.75 -6.21
N THR A 226 26.65 -12.88 -5.25
CA THR A 226 28.11 -13.01 -5.46
C THR A 226 28.57 -14.45 -5.46
N ASN A 227 27.68 -15.38 -5.10
CA ASN A 227 27.94 -16.82 -5.03
C ASN A 227 26.73 -17.57 -5.59
N PRO A 228 26.93 -18.60 -6.46
CA PRO A 228 25.85 -19.37 -7.06
C PRO A 228 25.01 -20.20 -6.06
N ASP A 229 25.47 -20.34 -4.82
CA ASP A 229 24.70 -21.04 -3.79
C ASP A 229 23.73 -20.12 -3.02
N GLN A 230 23.93 -18.79 -3.04
CA GLN A 230 23.03 -17.84 -2.39
C GLN A 230 21.58 -17.93 -2.89
N PRO A 231 21.29 -17.94 -4.21
CA PRO A 231 19.90 -18.12 -4.68
C PRO A 231 19.30 -19.48 -4.31
N LYS A 232 20.13 -20.53 -4.19
CA LYS A 232 19.66 -21.86 -3.76
C LYS A 232 19.30 -21.85 -2.26
N ALA A 233 20.13 -21.23 -1.42
CA ALA A 233 19.83 -21.09 -0.01
C ALA A 233 18.55 -20.30 0.23
N LEU A 234 18.36 -19.18 -0.51
CA LEU A 234 17.12 -18.39 -0.45
C LEU A 234 15.91 -19.22 -0.87
N ASP A 235 16.03 -20.03 -1.95
CA ASP A 235 14.98 -20.94 -2.40
C ASP A 235 14.62 -21.99 -1.35
N MET A 236 15.61 -22.57 -0.68
CA MET A 236 15.35 -23.56 0.38
C MET A 236 14.55 -22.96 1.54
N VAL A 237 14.87 -21.74 1.94
CA VAL A 237 14.15 -21.04 3.02
C VAL A 237 12.74 -20.67 2.55
N CYS A 238 12.58 -20.10 1.35
CA CYS A 238 11.29 -19.77 0.79
C CYS A 238 10.40 -21.02 0.63
N GLN A 239 10.96 -22.12 0.12
CA GLN A 239 10.25 -23.39 -0.01
C GLN A 239 9.81 -23.95 1.34
N ALA A 240 10.64 -23.77 2.39
CA ALA A 240 10.31 -24.26 3.73
C ALA A 240 9.17 -23.44 4.37
N ILE A 241 9.08 -22.14 4.05
CA ILE A 241 8.07 -21.23 4.64
C ILE A 241 6.81 -21.16 3.77
N ASN A 242 6.98 -20.99 2.46
CA ASN A 242 5.88 -20.66 1.53
C ASN A 242 5.47 -21.84 0.62
N GLY A 243 6.11 -23.00 0.75
CA GLY A 243 5.81 -24.15 -0.13
C GLY A 243 6.30 -24.04 -1.58
N HIS A 244 6.94 -22.95 -1.96
CA HIS A 244 7.49 -22.72 -3.32
C HIS A 244 8.83 -21.99 -3.27
N ILE A 245 9.59 -22.00 -4.36
CA ILE A 245 10.86 -21.26 -4.47
C ILE A 245 10.58 -19.76 -4.76
N VAL A 246 11.61 -18.93 -4.55
CA VAL A 246 11.50 -17.49 -4.87
C VAL A 246 11.20 -17.29 -6.36
N PRO A 247 10.19 -16.48 -6.71
CA PRO A 247 9.85 -16.20 -8.10
C PRO A 247 11.04 -15.71 -8.91
N ARG A 248 11.14 -16.13 -10.16
CA ARG A 248 12.16 -15.70 -11.12
C ARG A 248 11.55 -14.79 -12.16
N TYR A 249 12.21 -13.69 -12.44
CA TYR A 249 11.83 -12.78 -13.51
C TYR A 249 13.00 -12.60 -14.48
N PRO A 250 13.01 -13.31 -15.60
CA PRO A 250 13.93 -13.03 -16.68
C PRO A 250 13.44 -11.83 -17.47
N PHE A 251 14.32 -10.90 -17.77
CA PHE A 251 14.03 -9.85 -18.74
C PHE A 251 14.36 -10.35 -20.13
N ASP A 252 13.37 -10.41 -20.99
CA ASP A 252 13.52 -10.84 -22.38
C ASP A 252 13.67 -9.64 -23.32
N GLY A 253 14.40 -9.84 -24.40
CA GLY A 253 14.55 -8.87 -25.49
C GLY A 253 15.77 -7.95 -25.35
N THR A 254 15.89 -7.04 -26.31
CA THR A 254 17.03 -6.12 -26.46
C THR A 254 16.78 -4.71 -25.92
N ASP A 255 15.56 -4.44 -25.47
CA ASP A 255 15.22 -3.16 -24.86
C ASP A 255 15.73 -3.09 -23.41
N PRO A 256 16.19 -1.91 -22.93
CA PRO A 256 16.79 -1.78 -21.60
C PRO A 256 15.75 -1.77 -20.47
N TRP A 257 14.85 -2.76 -20.46
CA TRP A 257 13.81 -2.86 -19.44
C TRP A 257 14.39 -3.18 -18.06
N ALA A 258 15.44 -4.00 -18.01
CA ALA A 258 16.16 -4.30 -16.78
C ALA A 258 16.81 -3.04 -16.19
N ASP A 259 17.41 -2.18 -17.04
CA ASP A 259 18.00 -0.92 -16.59
C ASP A 259 16.94 0.06 -16.05
N ARG A 260 15.76 0.13 -16.68
CA ARG A 260 14.63 0.95 -16.21
C ARG A 260 14.10 0.45 -14.87
N PHE A 261 14.00 -0.87 -14.72
CA PHE A 261 13.61 -1.49 -13.46
C PHE A 261 14.65 -1.20 -12.37
N ALA A 262 15.93 -1.39 -12.66
CA ALA A 262 17.00 -1.10 -11.71
C ALA A 262 17.03 0.38 -11.30
N GLN A 263 16.77 1.32 -12.21
CA GLN A 263 16.65 2.74 -11.89
C GLN A 263 15.54 3.02 -10.86
N ALA A 264 14.42 2.31 -10.95
CA ALA A 264 13.35 2.41 -9.95
C ALA A 264 13.79 1.92 -8.56
N CYS A 265 14.79 1.04 -8.50
CA CYS A 265 15.40 0.52 -7.27
C CYS A 265 16.71 1.25 -6.88
N GLY A 266 16.97 2.45 -7.43
CA GLY A 266 18.18 3.23 -7.16
C GLY A 266 19.35 2.98 -8.13
N GLY A 267 19.14 2.17 -9.17
CA GLY A 267 20.12 1.81 -10.18
C GLY A 267 21.01 0.61 -9.81
N TRP A 268 21.66 0.01 -10.82
CA TRP A 268 22.56 -1.13 -10.61
C TRP A 268 23.69 -0.84 -9.63
N GLY A 269 24.20 0.40 -9.63
CA GLY A 269 25.26 0.85 -8.73
C GLY A 269 24.84 0.94 -7.26
N SER A 270 23.54 0.87 -6.95
CA SER A 270 23.02 0.80 -5.58
C SER A 270 22.88 -0.62 -5.07
N ALA A 271 23.05 -1.64 -5.92
CA ALA A 271 22.97 -3.03 -5.51
C ALA A 271 24.08 -3.35 -4.50
N VAL A 272 23.68 -3.93 -3.38
CA VAL A 272 24.64 -4.39 -2.35
C VAL A 272 24.88 -5.89 -2.52
N PRO A 273 26.05 -6.40 -2.11
CA PRO A 273 26.27 -7.85 -2.06
C PRO A 273 25.19 -8.53 -1.24
N CYS A 274 24.63 -9.62 -1.77
CA CYS A 274 23.69 -10.42 -1.01
C CYS A 274 24.37 -10.96 0.26
N PRO A 275 23.73 -10.86 1.43
CA PRO A 275 24.26 -11.46 2.65
C PRO A 275 24.54 -12.95 2.46
N ASN A 276 25.59 -13.46 3.08
CA ASN A 276 25.75 -14.90 3.16
C ASN A 276 24.72 -15.44 4.15
N PHE A 277 23.93 -16.39 3.69
CA PHE A 277 23.06 -17.17 4.55
C PHE A 277 23.91 -18.32 5.12
N ASP A 278 24.78 -18.00 6.08
CA ASP A 278 25.55 -19.04 6.79
C ASP A 278 24.57 -19.79 7.69
N THR A 279 24.38 -21.05 7.35
CA THR A 279 23.69 -22.02 8.22
C THR A 279 24.74 -22.61 9.18
N ASP A 280 25.03 -21.91 10.26
CA ASP A 280 25.69 -22.52 11.40
C ASP A 280 24.69 -23.32 12.25
#